data_cb9f56526dbc3a5835abde8990a3afaa
#
_entry.id   cb9f56526dbc3a5835abde8990a3afaa
#
_cell.length_a   1.000
_cell.length_b   1.000
_cell.length_c   1.000
_cell.angle_alpha   90.00
_cell.angle_beta   90.00
_cell.angle_gamma   90.00
#
_symmetry.space_group_name_H-M   'P 1'
#
loop_
_entity.id
_entity.type
_entity.pdbx_description
1 polymer ?
#
loop_
_entity_poly.entity_id
_entity_poly.type
_entity_poly.pdbx_seq_one_letter_code
_entity_poly.pdbx_strand_id
1 'polypeptide(L)'
;LYSGVGNTGHTYIPAMLQHSGLEVDMASTVVALSVLVEAPFIFYSYLFMDKISMKKLLYICLGIIFLQYSVYALDLGLISKIGMTLLSKHVTGMVLIMVTLKIVASLVDEKFLVTAIALVQTSRSLGTILIQNLAGHFLDNWGYEGMNLFLAAVICLVCLLALFLKLPERKGNQLFG
;
A
#
# COMPACT_ATOMS: atom_id res chain seq x y z
N LEU A 1 3.99 7.40 -5.62
CA LEU A 1 3.39 7.97 -4.41
C LEU A 1 2.82 6.89 -3.47
N TYR A 2 1.89 6.04 -3.89
CA TYR A 2 1.31 4.99 -3.02
C TYR A 2 2.38 4.07 -2.39
N SER A 3 3.41 3.75 -3.14
CA SER A 3 4.55 2.96 -2.67
C SER A 3 5.31 3.66 -1.54
N GLY A 4 5.46 4.98 -1.64
CA GLY A 4 6.04 5.80 -0.58
C GLY A 4 5.23 5.71 0.70
N VAL A 5 3.91 5.82 0.60
CA VAL A 5 3.00 5.66 1.76
C VAL A 5 3.13 4.27 2.37
N GLY A 6 3.13 3.21 1.57
CA GLY A 6 3.29 1.83 2.04
C GLY A 6 4.62 1.61 2.78
N ASN A 7 5.74 2.05 2.19
CA ASN A 7 7.06 1.91 2.81
C ASN A 7 7.20 2.76 4.08
N THR A 8 6.61 3.97 4.11
CA THR A 8 6.53 4.78 5.32
C THR A 8 5.79 4.04 6.42
N GLY A 9 4.67 3.38 6.10
CA GLY A 9 3.97 2.51 7.04
C GLY A 9 4.84 1.37 7.57
N HIS A 10 5.63 0.71 6.74
CA HIS A 10 6.56 -0.33 7.21
C HIS A 10 7.53 0.21 8.25
N THR A 11 8.00 1.44 8.09
CA THR A 11 8.97 2.06 9.00
C THR A 11 8.32 2.53 10.31
N TYR A 12 7.17 3.20 10.24
CA TYR A 12 6.62 3.93 11.38
C TYR A 12 5.49 3.19 12.13
N ILE A 13 4.77 2.23 11.52
CA ILE A 13 3.68 1.50 12.19
C ILE A 13 4.15 0.78 13.46
N PRO A 14 5.29 0.07 13.51
CA PRO A 14 5.74 -0.55 14.74
C PRO A 14 5.96 0.47 15.86
N ALA A 15 6.61 1.60 15.56
CA ALA A 15 6.86 2.66 16.51
C ALA A 15 5.56 3.37 16.96
N MET A 16 4.61 3.56 16.05
CA MET A 16 3.29 4.10 16.37
C MET A 16 2.51 3.18 17.32
N LEU A 17 2.54 1.86 17.12
CA LEU A 17 1.91 0.89 18.01
C LEU A 17 2.52 0.93 19.41
N GLN A 18 3.85 1.04 19.50
CA GLN A 18 4.56 1.21 20.78
C GLN A 18 4.15 2.53 21.46
N HIS A 19 4.11 3.62 20.72
CA HIS A 19 3.66 4.92 21.24
C HIS A 19 2.21 4.87 21.74
N SER A 20 1.38 4.02 21.15
CA SER A 20 -0.01 3.78 21.58
C SER A 20 -0.15 2.84 22.77
N GLY A 21 0.97 2.42 23.41
CA GLY A 21 1.01 1.62 24.62
C GLY A 21 1.24 0.12 24.41
N LEU A 22 1.62 -0.32 23.20
CA LEU A 22 1.96 -1.72 22.97
C LEU A 22 3.44 -1.97 23.31
N GLU A 23 3.74 -3.09 23.98
CA GLU A 23 5.12 -3.50 24.22
C GLU A 23 5.85 -3.78 22.90
N VAL A 24 7.18 -3.59 22.90
CA VAL A 24 8.03 -3.73 21.70
C VAL A 24 7.88 -5.10 21.05
N ASP A 25 7.88 -6.15 21.86
CA ASP A 25 7.75 -7.53 21.39
C ASP A 25 6.37 -7.81 20.80
N MET A 26 5.32 -7.26 21.41
CA MET A 26 3.96 -7.35 20.89
C MET A 26 3.79 -6.56 19.60
N ALA A 27 4.34 -5.35 19.49
CA ALA A 27 4.29 -4.56 18.27
C ALA A 27 4.96 -5.29 17.10
N SER A 28 6.12 -5.90 17.35
CA SER A 28 6.84 -6.73 16.38
C SER A 28 6.04 -7.97 15.98
N THR A 29 5.39 -8.63 16.95
CA THR A 29 4.51 -9.78 16.71
C THR A 29 3.31 -9.43 15.85
N VAL A 30 2.64 -8.30 16.11
CA VAL A 30 1.51 -7.82 15.28
C VAL A 30 1.95 -7.61 13.83
N VAL A 31 3.13 -7.00 13.62
CA VAL A 31 3.68 -6.80 12.27
C VAL A 31 4.04 -8.13 11.61
N ALA A 32 4.64 -9.06 12.33
CA ALA A 32 4.94 -10.41 11.81
C ALA A 32 3.67 -11.18 11.45
N LEU A 33 2.64 -11.14 12.30
CA LEU A 33 1.35 -11.76 12.02
C LEU A 33 0.65 -11.15 10.79
N SER A 34 0.81 -9.84 10.54
CA SER A 34 0.24 -9.21 9.35
C SER A 34 0.84 -9.77 8.05
N VAL A 35 2.09 -10.24 8.07
CA VAL A 35 2.70 -10.95 6.93
C VAL A 35 2.06 -12.33 6.73
N LEU A 36 1.75 -13.04 7.82
CA LEU A 36 1.07 -14.35 7.70
C LEU A 36 -0.33 -14.21 7.12
N VAL A 37 -1.05 -13.12 7.41
CA VAL A 37 -2.36 -12.83 6.81
C VAL A 37 -2.26 -12.61 5.30
N GLU A 38 -1.12 -12.14 4.79
CA GLU A 38 -0.87 -11.96 3.35
C GLU A 38 -0.83 -13.29 2.59
N ALA A 39 -0.29 -14.36 3.19
CA ALA A 39 -0.07 -15.64 2.52
C ALA A 39 -1.33 -16.24 1.86
N PRO A 40 -2.50 -16.34 2.53
CA PRO A 40 -3.73 -16.81 1.89
C PRO A 40 -4.13 -15.96 0.68
N PHE A 41 -3.96 -14.64 0.74
CA PHE A 41 -4.28 -13.75 -0.38
C PHE A 41 -3.37 -13.99 -1.59
N ILE A 42 -2.10 -14.32 -1.36
CA ILE A 42 -1.18 -14.73 -2.45
C ILE A 42 -1.68 -16.02 -3.09
N PHE A 43 -1.93 -17.06 -2.29
CA PHE A 43 -2.38 -18.36 -2.79
C PHE A 43 -3.70 -18.28 -3.56
N TYR A 44 -4.65 -17.46 -3.10
CA TYR A 44 -5.96 -17.30 -3.74
C TYR A 44 -6.04 -16.11 -4.70
N SER A 45 -4.90 -15.47 -5.01
CA SER A 45 -4.86 -14.27 -5.89
C SER A 45 -5.49 -14.53 -7.26
N TYR A 46 -5.34 -15.72 -7.82
CA TYR A 46 -5.94 -16.10 -9.11
C TYR A 46 -7.47 -16.03 -9.12
N LEU A 47 -8.13 -16.19 -7.95
CA LEU A 47 -9.59 -16.14 -7.86
C LEU A 47 -10.14 -14.73 -8.09
N PHE A 48 -9.42 -13.68 -7.73
CA PHE A 48 -9.89 -12.31 -7.84
C PHE A 48 -9.13 -11.48 -8.88
N MET A 49 -7.84 -11.77 -9.13
CA MET A 49 -7.02 -11.00 -10.08
C MET A 49 -7.51 -11.09 -11.54
N ASP A 50 -8.13 -12.23 -11.93
CA ASP A 50 -8.64 -12.44 -13.28
C ASP A 50 -10.13 -12.07 -13.41
N LYS A 51 -10.87 -12.04 -12.29
CA LYS A 51 -12.31 -11.74 -12.28
C LYS A 51 -12.60 -10.24 -12.10
N ILE A 52 -11.72 -9.51 -11.41
CA ILE A 52 -11.90 -8.10 -11.11
C ILE A 52 -11.01 -7.27 -12.04
N SER A 53 -11.57 -6.21 -12.64
CA SER A 53 -10.76 -5.34 -13.50
C SER A 53 -9.65 -4.66 -12.71
N MET A 54 -8.48 -4.48 -13.34
CA MET A 54 -7.30 -3.84 -12.73
C MET A 54 -7.63 -2.48 -12.09
N LYS A 55 -8.48 -1.71 -12.76
CA LYS A 55 -8.92 -0.40 -12.26
C LYS A 55 -9.73 -0.53 -10.95
N LYS A 56 -10.65 -1.50 -10.87
CA LYS A 56 -11.43 -1.75 -9.65
C LYS A 56 -10.54 -2.22 -8.51
N LEU A 57 -9.61 -3.14 -8.76
CA LEU A 57 -8.64 -3.61 -7.75
C LEU A 57 -7.79 -2.45 -7.22
N LEU A 58 -7.29 -1.60 -8.11
CA LEU A 58 -6.53 -0.41 -7.74
C LEU A 58 -7.33 0.47 -6.76
N TYR A 59 -8.59 0.79 -7.08
CA TYR A 59 -9.43 1.63 -6.20
C TYR A 59 -9.78 0.95 -4.88
N ILE A 60 -10.06 -0.35 -4.89
CA ILE A 60 -10.34 -1.10 -3.65
C ILE A 60 -9.12 -1.01 -2.73
N CYS A 61 -7.92 -1.30 -3.24
CA CYS A 61 -6.70 -1.22 -2.44
C CYS A 61 -6.41 0.19 -1.93
N LEU A 62 -6.53 1.21 -2.79
CA LEU A 62 -6.33 2.59 -2.37
C LEU A 62 -7.36 3.02 -1.31
N GLY A 63 -8.61 2.59 -1.44
CA GLY A 63 -9.66 2.85 -0.46
C GLY A 63 -9.37 2.21 0.90
N ILE A 64 -8.87 0.96 0.91
CA ILE A 64 -8.48 0.27 2.15
C ILE A 64 -7.29 0.98 2.80
N ILE A 65 -6.27 1.40 2.02
CA ILE A 65 -5.12 2.14 2.54
C ILE A 65 -5.56 3.51 3.09
N PHE A 66 -6.45 4.21 2.39
CA PHE A 66 -7.01 5.47 2.88
C PHE A 66 -7.73 5.28 4.22
N LEU A 67 -8.57 4.25 4.33
CA LEU A 67 -9.25 3.89 5.57
C LEU A 67 -8.26 3.57 6.68
N GLN A 68 -7.20 2.80 6.40
CA GLN A 68 -6.15 2.46 7.35
C GLN A 68 -5.51 3.70 7.96
N TYR A 69 -5.00 4.62 7.13
CA TYR A 69 -4.34 5.82 7.63
C TYR A 69 -5.31 6.81 8.28
N SER A 70 -6.58 6.83 7.84
CA SER A 70 -7.63 7.59 8.52
C SER A 70 -7.91 7.08 9.94
N VAL A 71 -7.96 5.76 10.14
CA VAL A 71 -8.11 5.13 11.46
C VAL A 71 -6.92 5.47 12.36
N TYR A 72 -5.69 5.47 11.81
CA TYR A 72 -4.49 5.84 12.55
C TYR A 72 -4.46 7.34 12.92
N ALA A 73 -4.91 8.21 12.02
CA ALA A 73 -4.96 9.65 12.23
C ALA A 73 -6.02 10.06 13.26
N LEU A 74 -7.17 9.37 13.28
CA LEU A 74 -8.27 9.66 14.21
C LEU A 74 -8.06 9.06 15.61
N ASP A 75 -6.98 8.33 15.82
CA ASP A 75 -6.63 7.66 17.09
C ASP A 75 -7.80 6.88 17.74
N LEU A 76 -8.47 6.06 16.94
CA LEU A 76 -9.62 5.26 17.36
C LEU A 76 -9.29 4.13 18.36
N GLY A 77 -8.16 4.26 19.04
CA GLY A 77 -7.65 3.33 20.05
C GLY A 77 -6.77 2.20 19.49
N LEU A 78 -6.03 1.58 20.41
CA LEU A 78 -5.00 0.58 20.09
C LEU A 78 -5.57 -0.64 19.34
N ILE A 79 -6.73 -1.14 19.72
CA ILE A 79 -7.36 -2.32 19.10
C ILE A 79 -7.66 -2.06 17.63
N SER A 80 -8.16 -0.88 17.29
CA SER A 80 -8.45 -0.47 15.92
C SER A 80 -7.18 -0.38 15.08
N LYS A 81 -6.10 0.16 15.64
CA LYS A 81 -4.79 0.24 14.99
C LYS A 81 -4.22 -1.15 14.72
N ILE A 82 -4.27 -2.07 15.70
CA ILE A 82 -3.84 -3.46 15.54
C ILE A 82 -4.66 -4.15 14.44
N GLY A 83 -5.99 -4.06 14.50
CA GLY A 83 -6.88 -4.68 13.52
C GLY A 83 -6.60 -4.21 12.10
N MET A 84 -6.44 -2.89 11.90
CA MET A 84 -6.09 -2.34 10.58
C MET A 84 -4.68 -2.74 10.12
N THR A 85 -3.72 -2.84 11.03
CA THR A 85 -2.37 -3.32 10.70
C THR A 85 -2.41 -4.78 10.22
N LEU A 86 -3.13 -5.64 10.91
CA LEU A 86 -3.23 -7.06 10.56
C LEU A 86 -3.91 -7.28 9.20
N LEU A 87 -5.02 -6.56 8.93
CA LEU A 87 -5.86 -6.82 7.78
C LEU A 87 -5.41 -6.11 6.50
N SER A 88 -4.85 -4.91 6.61
CA SER A 88 -4.64 -4.08 5.42
C SER A 88 -3.18 -3.88 5.03
N LYS A 89 -2.25 -3.84 5.98
CA LYS A 89 -0.87 -3.39 5.75
C LYS A 89 -0.15 -4.16 4.64
N HIS A 90 -0.12 -5.47 4.70
CA HIS A 90 0.61 -6.31 3.75
C HIS A 90 -0.25 -6.70 2.55
N VAL A 91 -1.51 -7.06 2.78
CA VAL A 91 -2.44 -7.51 1.73
C VAL A 91 -2.61 -6.47 0.63
N THR A 92 -2.86 -5.21 1.00
CA THR A 92 -3.04 -4.13 0.01
C THR A 92 -1.75 -3.82 -0.74
N GLY A 93 -0.60 -3.84 -0.06
CA GLY A 93 0.71 -3.63 -0.67
C GLY A 93 1.01 -4.67 -1.74
N MET A 94 0.78 -5.95 -1.43
CA MET A 94 0.99 -7.06 -2.34
C MET A 94 0.06 -6.98 -3.57
N VAL A 95 -1.23 -6.77 -3.36
CA VAL A 95 -2.18 -6.63 -4.48
C VAL A 95 -1.82 -5.44 -5.38
N LEU A 96 -1.40 -4.31 -4.82
CA LEU A 96 -0.94 -3.16 -5.61
C LEU A 96 0.33 -3.44 -6.42
N ILE A 97 1.26 -4.25 -5.89
CA ILE A 97 2.44 -4.71 -6.65
C ILE A 97 1.99 -5.54 -7.84
N MET A 98 1.13 -6.55 -7.63
CA MET A 98 0.60 -7.39 -8.70
C MET A 98 -0.15 -6.58 -9.76
N VAL A 99 -1.03 -5.67 -9.35
CA VAL A 99 -1.76 -4.77 -10.26
C VAL A 99 -0.80 -3.91 -11.07
N THR A 100 0.25 -3.36 -10.43
CA THR A 100 1.25 -2.55 -11.11
C THR A 100 2.00 -3.36 -12.17
N LEU A 101 2.44 -4.57 -11.84
CA LEU A 101 3.13 -5.46 -12.78
C LEU A 101 2.22 -5.82 -13.96
N LYS A 102 0.95 -6.15 -13.69
CA LYS A 102 -0.05 -6.45 -14.74
C LYS A 102 -0.29 -5.24 -15.65
N ILE A 103 -0.36 -4.02 -15.10
CA ILE A 103 -0.48 -2.79 -15.89
C ILE A 103 0.75 -2.60 -16.78
N VAL A 104 1.95 -2.72 -16.23
CA VAL A 104 3.21 -2.56 -17.01
C VAL A 104 3.28 -3.59 -18.13
N ALA A 105 3.01 -4.87 -17.83
CA ALA A 105 3.00 -5.93 -18.83
C ALA A 105 1.94 -5.73 -19.93
N SER A 106 0.84 -5.02 -19.64
CA SER A 106 -0.20 -4.72 -20.63
C SER A 106 0.12 -3.53 -21.54
N LEU A 107 1.06 -2.68 -21.14
CA LEU A 107 1.39 -1.43 -21.84
C LEU A 107 2.68 -1.51 -22.65
N VAL A 108 3.56 -2.48 -22.37
CA VAL A 108 4.91 -2.55 -22.91
C VAL A 108 5.13 -3.89 -23.61
N ASP A 109 5.83 -3.87 -24.75
CA ASP A 109 6.25 -5.10 -25.44
C ASP A 109 7.21 -5.92 -24.56
N GLU A 110 7.18 -7.25 -24.69
CA GLU A 110 7.99 -8.18 -23.88
C GLU A 110 9.48 -7.86 -23.88
N LYS A 111 10.02 -7.42 -25.01
CA LYS A 111 11.44 -7.06 -25.17
C LYS A 111 11.86 -5.86 -24.28
N PHE A 112 10.93 -5.02 -23.87
CA PHE A 112 11.18 -3.84 -23.03
C PHE A 112 10.66 -4.00 -21.59
N LEU A 113 10.03 -5.13 -21.29
CA LEU A 113 9.35 -5.36 -20.01
C LEU A 113 10.28 -5.18 -18.81
N VAL A 114 11.49 -5.75 -18.87
CA VAL A 114 12.48 -5.64 -17.79
C VAL A 114 12.88 -4.18 -17.56
N THR A 115 13.13 -3.43 -18.62
CA THR A 115 13.47 -2.00 -18.54
C THR A 115 12.33 -1.18 -17.97
N ALA A 116 11.09 -1.45 -18.38
CA ALA A 116 9.90 -0.79 -17.86
C ALA A 116 9.69 -1.05 -16.37
N ILE A 117 9.87 -2.31 -15.93
CA ILE A 117 9.81 -2.67 -14.50
C ILE A 117 10.90 -1.93 -13.72
N ALA A 118 12.13 -1.87 -14.22
CA ALA A 118 13.23 -1.15 -13.58
C ALA A 118 12.93 0.34 -13.42
N LEU A 119 12.38 0.99 -14.46
CA LEU A 119 11.96 2.40 -14.40
C LEU A 119 10.84 2.62 -13.36
N VAL A 120 9.86 1.72 -13.31
CA VAL A 120 8.79 1.78 -12.29
C VAL A 120 9.37 1.64 -10.89
N GLN A 121 10.30 0.71 -10.66
CA GLN A 121 10.95 0.51 -9.35
C GLN A 121 11.78 1.73 -8.95
N THR A 122 12.52 2.33 -9.88
CA THR A 122 13.27 3.57 -9.62
C THR A 122 12.33 4.70 -9.23
N SER A 123 11.24 4.90 -9.97
CA SER A 123 10.21 5.90 -9.66
C SER A 123 9.55 5.66 -8.29
N ARG A 124 9.34 4.38 -7.92
CA ARG A 124 8.82 3.99 -6.60
C ARG A 124 9.80 4.37 -5.50
N SER A 125 11.09 4.11 -5.69
CA SER A 125 12.14 4.46 -4.71
C SER A 125 12.24 5.96 -4.49
N LEU A 126 12.23 6.76 -5.56
CA LEU A 126 12.20 8.21 -5.47
C LEU A 126 10.95 8.72 -4.73
N GLY A 127 9.79 8.18 -5.08
CA GLY A 127 8.54 8.50 -4.38
C GLY A 127 8.59 8.12 -2.89
N THR A 128 9.26 7.02 -2.54
CA THR A 128 9.44 6.59 -1.15
C THR A 128 10.29 7.58 -0.37
N ILE A 129 11.44 8.00 -0.93
CA ILE A 129 12.32 8.97 -0.28
C ILE A 129 11.58 10.28 0.00
N LEU A 130 10.84 10.78 -0.99
CA LEU A 130 10.06 12.02 -0.83
C LEU A 130 9.01 11.89 0.28
N ILE A 131 8.19 10.84 0.24
CA ILE A 131 7.10 10.65 1.20
C ILE A 131 7.64 10.38 2.61
N GLN A 132 8.73 9.60 2.77
CA GLN A 132 9.32 9.34 4.08
C GLN A 132 9.89 10.60 4.71
N ASN A 133 10.60 11.44 3.95
CA ASN A 133 11.13 12.71 4.46
C ASN A 133 10.00 13.65 4.90
N LEU A 134 8.96 13.79 4.08
CA LEU A 134 7.80 14.61 4.44
C LEU A 134 7.06 14.03 5.66
N ALA A 135 6.84 12.71 5.70
CA ALA A 135 6.19 12.05 6.82
C ALA A 135 6.98 12.22 8.13
N GLY A 136 8.33 12.14 8.08
CA GLY A 136 9.18 12.45 9.22
C GLY A 136 8.99 13.87 9.72
N HIS A 137 8.96 14.85 8.81
CA HIS A 137 8.71 16.25 9.17
C HIS A 137 7.31 16.44 9.82
N PHE A 138 6.28 15.77 9.31
CA PHE A 138 4.95 15.79 9.93
C PHE A 138 4.95 15.11 11.29
N LEU A 139 5.67 14.00 11.46
CA LEU A 139 5.82 13.31 12.73
C LEU A 139 6.48 14.21 13.79
N ASP A 140 7.54 14.91 13.42
CA ASP A 140 8.29 15.79 14.33
C ASP A 140 7.47 16.99 14.80
N ASN A 141 6.58 17.53 13.96
CA ASN A 141 5.81 18.73 14.27
C ASN A 141 4.39 18.45 14.81
N TRP A 142 3.75 17.35 14.39
CA TRP A 142 2.35 17.06 14.71
C TRP A 142 2.12 15.61 15.20
N GLY A 143 3.18 14.88 15.54
CA GLY A 143 3.08 13.52 16.05
C GLY A 143 2.57 12.51 15.04
N TYR A 144 2.24 11.30 15.53
CA TYR A 144 1.75 10.21 14.68
C TYR A 144 0.41 10.51 14.01
N GLU A 145 -0.46 11.26 14.65
CA GLU A 145 -1.77 11.64 14.09
C GLU A 145 -1.59 12.53 12.86
N GLY A 146 -0.75 13.57 12.97
CA GLY A 146 -0.45 14.49 11.88
C GLY A 146 0.26 13.78 10.72
N MET A 147 1.21 12.89 11.01
CA MET A 147 1.87 12.06 10.01
C MET A 147 0.86 11.18 9.26
N ASN A 148 -0.02 10.49 9.98
CA ASN A 148 -1.01 9.59 9.37
C ASN A 148 -2.07 10.37 8.58
N LEU A 149 -2.46 11.56 9.02
CA LEU A 149 -3.34 12.45 8.27
C LEU A 149 -2.70 12.89 6.94
N PHE A 150 -1.42 13.25 6.96
CA PHE A 150 -0.64 13.54 5.74
C PHE A 150 -0.64 12.34 4.80
N LEU A 151 -0.36 11.12 5.30
CA LEU A 151 -0.35 9.91 4.48
C LEU A 151 -1.74 9.59 3.88
N ALA A 152 -2.82 9.79 4.65
CA ALA A 152 -4.19 9.67 4.14
C ALA A 152 -4.48 10.69 3.03
N ALA A 153 -4.04 11.94 3.19
CA ALA A 153 -4.18 12.98 2.17
C ALA A 153 -3.41 12.64 0.87
N VAL A 154 -2.20 12.09 0.99
CA VAL A 154 -1.42 11.60 -0.17
C VAL A 154 -2.17 10.47 -0.90
N ILE A 155 -2.77 9.52 -0.19
CA ILE A 155 -3.56 8.45 -0.82
C ILE A 155 -4.81 9.02 -1.49
N CYS A 156 -5.49 9.98 -0.88
CA CYS A 156 -6.62 10.69 -1.50
C CYS A 156 -6.19 11.34 -2.83
N LEU A 157 -5.05 12.03 -2.85
CA LEU A 157 -4.47 12.59 -4.07
C LEU A 157 -4.19 11.50 -5.12
N VAL A 158 -3.62 10.37 -4.71
CA VAL A 158 -3.38 9.22 -5.61
C VAL A 158 -4.69 8.68 -6.18
N CYS A 159 -5.76 8.58 -5.37
CA CYS A 159 -7.09 8.19 -5.84
C CYS A 159 -7.61 9.16 -6.92
N LEU A 160 -7.48 10.47 -6.70
CA LEU A 160 -7.87 11.48 -7.68
C LEU A 160 -7.06 11.37 -8.98
N LEU A 161 -5.74 11.21 -8.89
CA LEU A 161 -4.87 11.01 -10.05
C LEU A 161 -5.22 9.72 -10.81
N ALA A 162 -5.61 8.66 -10.10
CA ALA A 162 -6.03 7.40 -10.70
C ALA A 162 -7.31 7.51 -11.54
N LEU A 163 -8.16 8.54 -11.32
CA LEU A 163 -9.34 8.80 -12.17
C LEU A 163 -8.93 9.10 -13.61
N PHE A 164 -7.81 9.77 -13.81
CA PHE A 164 -7.30 10.15 -15.12
C PHE A 164 -6.57 9.00 -15.84
N LEU A 165 -6.27 7.89 -15.14
CA LEU A 165 -5.64 6.71 -15.74
C LEU A 165 -6.63 5.98 -16.67
N LYS A 166 -6.33 6.02 -17.96
CA LYS A 166 -6.99 5.19 -18.97
C LYS A 166 -6.23 3.87 -19.05
N LEU A 167 -6.67 2.89 -18.27
CA LEU A 167 -6.10 1.53 -18.32
C LEU A 167 -6.75 0.76 -19.46
N PRO A 168 -5.98 0.06 -20.30
CA PRO A 168 -6.53 -0.81 -21.34
C PRO A 168 -7.31 -1.95 -20.67
N GLU A 169 -8.58 -2.10 -21.05
CA GLU A 169 -9.38 -3.27 -20.66
C GLU A 169 -9.00 -4.46 -21.55
N ARG A 170 -7.79 -5.00 -21.39
CA ARG A 170 -7.45 -6.29 -22.00
C ARG A 170 -8.04 -7.40 -21.14
N LYS A 171 -9.12 -7.98 -21.61
CA LYS A 171 -9.58 -9.31 -21.19
C LYS A 171 -8.52 -10.31 -21.66
N GLY A 172 -7.87 -11.00 -20.75
CA GLY A 172 -7.22 -12.26 -21.09
C GLY A 172 -5.70 -12.34 -21.13
N ASN A 173 -4.92 -11.47 -20.47
CA ASN A 173 -3.53 -11.81 -20.16
C ASN A 173 -3.45 -12.41 -18.75
N GLN A 174 -3.52 -13.72 -18.68
CA GLN A 174 -3.15 -14.47 -17.48
C GLN A 174 -1.67 -14.20 -17.22
N LEU A 175 -1.31 -13.68 -16.05
CA LEU A 175 0.08 -13.54 -15.61
C LEU A 175 0.73 -14.88 -15.31
N PHE A 176 -0.08 -15.93 -15.19
CA PHE A 176 0.30 -17.30 -14.87
C PHE A 176 -0.56 -18.26 -15.68
N GLY A 177 -0.44 -18.21 -16.99
CA GLY A 177 -1.06 -19.15 -17.91
C GLY A 177 -0.10 -20.26 -18.26
#